data_0e72b5ac4bc2c7ffc6a51f330eb1e542
#
_entry.id   0e72b5ac4bc2c7ffc6a51f330eb1e542
#
_cell.length_a   1.000
_cell.length_b   1.000
_cell.length_c   1.000
_cell.angle_alpha   90.00
_cell.angle_beta   90.00
_cell.angle_gamma   90.00
#
_symmetry.space_group_name_H-M   'P 1'
#
loop_
_entity.id
_entity.type
_entity.pdbx_description
1 polymer ?
#
loop_
_entity_poly.entity_id
_entity_poly.type
_entity_poly.pdbx_seq_one_letter_code
_entity_poly.pdbx_strand_id
1 'polypeptide(L)'
;MRKRICLALPTNRACSDAIAALHMEAAYGAGNFDVEVHVAVLDSSDEGTHAAHRSVVDSLVSVPHVVVHLLDEKAQRVFLESAIHASGLDDPDLLTRLMLPEGVSYGACTNRAFLIAAALGCESVHRRDSDSAYQAVRGTPVFPIHHELLGVGRRAGEVRGSFSADSLEPAQEDRTVVIAGASFIGELSVDIAEIERLDNEVYHEVVSLWAPSDWSAEQRRELVSESFRGAGLEPFTQDHSALGLVDPMRIDMCNIAFHREAYERVPLLPALDTIGSDYFLMHAIYDAGLPGVLHNRHIVNYYTPERRTDEGFAAYQLRFTKFFLSMLYLNHIYEQMGEIGEALLDERGRLRSEAIAELARDSAKLDTAENLGRLETIERCYRRLGGRYAAFADAIALRAEELIERARTDIEEFALLTEVWQPLVRACRAAADELPPATEWSSTS
;
A
#
# COMPACT_ATOMS: atom_id res chain seq x y z
N MET A 1 26.65 4.64 12.98
CA MET A 1 26.06 3.64 12.04
C MET A 1 25.17 4.40 11.08
N ARG A 2 25.20 4.06 9.79
CA ARG A 2 24.25 4.63 8.82
C ARG A 2 22.85 4.21 9.17
N LYS A 3 21.87 5.04 8.82
CA LYS A 3 20.46 4.68 8.93
C LYS A 3 20.13 3.59 7.93
N ARG A 4 19.40 2.57 8.34
CA ARG A 4 18.91 1.52 7.44
C ARG A 4 17.53 1.86 6.94
N ILE A 5 17.31 1.67 5.66
CA ILE A 5 16.00 1.80 5.02
C ILE A 5 15.69 0.57 4.19
N CYS A 6 14.41 0.23 4.05
CA CYS A 6 13.94 -0.87 3.23
C CYS A 6 13.27 -0.32 1.96
N LEU A 7 13.78 -0.68 0.80
CA LEU A 7 13.14 -0.44 -0.49
C LEU A 7 12.45 -1.73 -0.94
N ALA A 8 11.13 -1.79 -0.79
CA ALA A 8 10.33 -3.00 -0.91
C ALA A 8 9.62 -3.12 -2.27
N LEU A 9 9.68 -4.31 -2.86
CA LEU A 9 8.99 -4.69 -4.09
C LEU A 9 8.23 -6.01 -3.88
N PRO A 10 6.97 -5.97 -3.44
CA PRO A 10 6.14 -7.16 -3.47
C PRO A 10 5.75 -7.49 -4.91
N THR A 11 5.84 -8.78 -5.28
CA THR A 11 5.51 -9.25 -6.62
C THR A 11 4.96 -10.67 -6.62
N ASN A 12 4.09 -10.96 -7.58
CA ASN A 12 3.60 -12.30 -7.90
C ASN A 12 3.65 -12.57 -9.41
N ARG A 13 4.48 -11.80 -10.14
CA ARG A 13 4.59 -11.82 -11.61
C ARG A 13 6.01 -11.58 -12.06
N ALA A 14 6.29 -11.84 -13.33
CA ALA A 14 7.57 -11.50 -13.94
C ALA A 14 7.79 -9.97 -13.92
N CYS A 15 8.89 -9.52 -13.28
CA CYS A 15 9.22 -8.12 -13.11
C CYS A 15 10.74 -7.85 -13.09
N SER A 16 11.51 -8.59 -13.87
CA SER A 16 12.98 -8.49 -13.95
C SER A 16 13.49 -7.06 -14.18
N ASP A 17 12.83 -6.30 -15.05
CA ASP A 17 13.20 -4.91 -15.33
C ASP A 17 12.93 -4.00 -14.12
N ALA A 18 11.84 -4.25 -13.40
CA ALA A 18 11.53 -3.49 -12.18
C ALA A 18 12.55 -3.77 -11.06
N ILE A 19 13.02 -5.01 -10.90
CA ILE A 19 14.08 -5.36 -9.94
C ILE A 19 15.37 -4.63 -10.29
N ALA A 20 15.79 -4.62 -11.56
CA ALA A 20 16.99 -3.89 -12.00
C ALA A 20 16.84 -2.38 -11.80
N ALA A 21 15.69 -1.80 -12.10
CA ALA A 21 15.40 -0.39 -11.90
C ALA A 21 15.38 -0.01 -10.39
N LEU A 22 14.81 -0.88 -9.55
CA LEU A 22 14.80 -0.71 -8.09
C LEU A 22 16.23 -0.69 -7.51
N HIS A 23 17.11 -1.56 -8.02
CA HIS A 23 18.52 -1.54 -7.64
C HIS A 23 19.21 -0.23 -8.02
N MET A 24 18.88 0.37 -9.17
CA MET A 24 19.40 1.69 -9.54
C MET A 24 18.87 2.79 -8.60
N GLU A 25 17.61 2.73 -8.16
CA GLU A 25 17.06 3.65 -7.16
C GLU A 25 17.79 3.47 -5.82
N ALA A 26 18.05 2.23 -5.40
CA ALA A 26 18.82 1.94 -4.19
C ALA A 26 20.25 2.50 -4.25
N ALA A 27 20.92 2.32 -5.38
CA ALA A 27 22.24 2.87 -5.62
C ALA A 27 22.25 4.41 -5.56
N TYR A 28 21.23 5.04 -6.13
CA TYR A 28 21.02 6.48 -6.01
C TYR A 28 20.85 6.92 -4.56
N GLY A 29 20.00 6.24 -3.80
CA GLY A 29 19.77 6.53 -2.38
C GLY A 29 21.04 6.41 -1.57
N ALA A 30 21.77 5.29 -1.67
CA ALA A 30 23.01 5.05 -0.95
C ALA A 30 24.16 6.00 -1.34
N GLY A 31 24.18 6.44 -2.60
CA GLY A 31 25.22 7.36 -3.11
C GLY A 31 25.01 8.83 -2.76
N ASN A 32 23.76 9.26 -2.53
CA ASN A 32 23.41 10.67 -2.30
C ASN A 32 23.02 10.97 -0.84
N PHE A 33 22.72 9.95 -0.03
CA PHE A 33 22.29 10.09 1.35
C PHE A 33 23.11 9.18 2.27
N ASP A 34 23.20 9.51 3.55
CA ASP A 34 23.93 8.68 4.55
C ASP A 34 23.04 7.53 5.05
N VAL A 35 22.69 6.63 4.13
CA VAL A 35 21.81 5.46 4.37
C VAL A 35 22.44 4.16 3.87
N GLU A 36 22.04 3.05 4.49
CA GLU A 36 22.20 1.69 3.98
C GLU A 36 20.83 1.23 3.46
N VAL A 37 20.76 0.86 2.19
CA VAL A 37 19.51 0.50 1.52
C VAL A 37 19.40 -1.01 1.43
N HIS A 38 18.40 -1.58 2.11
CA HIS A 38 17.99 -2.96 1.98
C HIS A 38 16.88 -3.07 0.93
N VAL A 39 17.20 -3.59 -0.25
CA VAL A 39 16.22 -3.91 -1.29
C VAL A 39 15.57 -5.23 -0.94
N ALA A 40 14.27 -5.24 -0.66
CA ALA A 40 13.52 -6.44 -0.32
C ALA A 40 12.52 -6.79 -1.43
N VAL A 41 12.85 -7.78 -2.26
CA VAL A 41 11.93 -8.35 -3.26
C VAL A 41 11.18 -9.50 -2.60
N LEU A 42 9.87 -9.27 -2.34
CA LEU A 42 8.98 -10.28 -1.76
C LEU A 42 8.27 -11.00 -2.90
N ASP A 43 8.82 -12.12 -3.31
CA ASP A 43 8.43 -12.82 -4.51
C ASP A 43 7.48 -13.99 -4.18
N SER A 44 6.22 -13.84 -4.60
CA SER A 44 5.18 -14.89 -4.54
C SER A 44 4.84 -15.41 -5.95
N SER A 45 5.76 -15.30 -6.91
CA SER A 45 5.59 -15.84 -8.26
C SER A 45 5.86 -17.34 -8.33
N ASP A 46 5.57 -17.96 -9.47
CA ASP A 46 5.91 -19.35 -9.71
C ASP A 46 7.44 -19.59 -9.75
N GLU A 47 7.84 -20.87 -9.63
CA GLU A 47 9.25 -21.26 -9.54
C GLU A 47 10.09 -20.81 -10.76
N GLY A 48 9.50 -20.83 -11.97
CA GLY A 48 10.19 -20.42 -13.18
C GLY A 48 10.44 -18.91 -13.20
N THR A 49 9.45 -18.13 -12.81
CA THR A 49 9.53 -16.67 -12.68
C THR A 49 10.52 -16.29 -11.57
N HIS A 50 10.46 -16.95 -10.41
CA HIS A 50 11.42 -16.74 -9.33
C HIS A 50 12.87 -17.03 -9.76
N ALA A 51 13.11 -18.11 -10.52
CA ALA A 51 14.43 -18.40 -11.06
C ALA A 51 14.95 -17.32 -12.00
N ALA A 52 14.07 -16.71 -12.81
CA ALA A 52 14.43 -15.57 -13.65
C ALA A 52 14.78 -14.33 -12.82
N HIS A 53 14.01 -14.03 -11.75
CA HIS A 53 14.32 -12.93 -10.82
C HIS A 53 15.67 -13.15 -10.14
N ARG A 54 15.96 -14.37 -9.68
CA ARG A 54 17.27 -14.72 -9.10
C ARG A 54 18.40 -14.47 -10.09
N SER A 55 18.24 -14.89 -11.34
CA SER A 55 19.26 -14.63 -12.38
C SER A 55 19.53 -13.13 -12.60
N VAL A 56 18.48 -12.30 -12.50
CA VAL A 56 18.64 -10.84 -12.54
C VAL A 56 19.41 -10.36 -11.32
N VAL A 57 18.98 -10.75 -10.11
CA VAL A 57 19.64 -10.35 -8.86
C VAL A 57 21.12 -10.75 -8.88
N ASP A 58 21.45 -11.98 -9.32
CA ASP A 58 22.84 -12.46 -9.41
C ASP A 58 23.69 -11.68 -10.43
N SER A 59 23.05 -11.03 -11.41
CA SER A 59 23.71 -10.21 -12.44
C SER A 59 23.91 -8.74 -12.06
N LEU A 60 23.27 -8.28 -10.97
CA LEU A 60 23.37 -6.88 -10.53
C LEU A 60 24.80 -6.55 -10.09
N VAL A 61 25.21 -5.32 -10.34
CA VAL A 61 26.53 -4.83 -9.89
C VAL A 61 26.49 -4.52 -8.41
N SER A 62 27.51 -4.98 -7.67
CA SER A 62 27.66 -4.63 -6.26
C SER A 62 27.81 -3.11 -6.06
N VAL A 63 26.99 -2.54 -5.20
CA VAL A 63 27.04 -1.12 -4.86
C VAL A 63 27.26 -0.98 -3.33
N PRO A 64 28.20 -0.15 -2.88
CA PRO A 64 28.41 0.08 -1.45
C PRO A 64 27.13 0.54 -0.76
N HIS A 65 26.82 -0.07 0.40
CA HIS A 65 25.63 0.24 1.20
C HIS A 65 24.28 -0.11 0.55
N VAL A 66 24.26 -0.98 -0.46
CA VAL A 66 23.06 -1.60 -1.02
C VAL A 66 23.14 -3.09 -0.76
N VAL A 67 22.09 -3.62 -0.12
CA VAL A 67 21.95 -5.04 0.22
C VAL A 67 20.67 -5.55 -0.42
N VAL A 68 20.74 -6.64 -1.19
CA VAL A 68 19.56 -7.17 -1.89
C VAL A 68 19.10 -8.48 -1.25
N HIS A 69 17.82 -8.56 -0.92
CA HIS A 69 17.12 -9.73 -0.39
C HIS A 69 16.08 -10.16 -1.42
N LEU A 70 16.22 -11.33 -1.99
CA LEU A 70 15.21 -11.98 -2.82
C LEU A 70 14.57 -13.11 -2.01
N LEU A 71 13.34 -12.90 -1.55
CA LEU A 71 12.61 -13.76 -0.64
C LEU A 71 11.45 -14.43 -1.38
N ASP A 72 11.59 -15.70 -1.73
CA ASP A 72 10.46 -16.49 -2.22
C ASP A 72 9.40 -16.68 -1.12
N GLU A 73 8.22 -17.16 -1.48
CA GLU A 73 7.12 -17.34 -0.52
C GLU A 73 7.47 -18.33 0.57
N LYS A 74 8.29 -19.34 0.27
CA LYS A 74 8.76 -20.31 1.25
C LYS A 74 9.65 -19.66 2.30
N ALA A 75 10.60 -18.84 1.90
CA ALA A 75 11.46 -18.09 2.82
C ALA A 75 10.66 -17.10 3.66
N GLN A 76 9.70 -16.38 3.06
CA GLN A 76 8.79 -15.49 3.77
C GLN A 76 7.98 -16.27 4.82
N ARG A 77 7.45 -17.45 4.47
CA ARG A 77 6.69 -18.32 5.37
C ARG A 77 7.52 -18.78 6.56
N VAL A 78 8.72 -19.33 6.32
CA VAL A 78 9.62 -19.78 7.39
C VAL A 78 9.91 -18.65 8.39
N PHE A 79 10.25 -17.47 7.89
CA PHE A 79 10.49 -16.30 8.74
C PHE A 79 9.26 -15.92 9.57
N LEU A 80 8.09 -15.83 8.94
CA LEU A 80 6.85 -15.43 9.61
C LEU A 80 6.40 -16.43 10.65
N GLU A 81 6.41 -17.73 10.33
CA GLU A 81 6.04 -18.80 11.26
C GLU A 81 6.96 -18.82 12.48
N SER A 82 8.28 -18.64 12.28
CA SER A 82 9.24 -18.52 13.37
C SER A 82 8.92 -17.31 14.27
N ALA A 83 8.70 -16.14 13.68
CA ALA A 83 8.39 -14.92 14.42
C ALA A 83 7.05 -15.02 15.16
N ILE A 84 6.00 -15.53 14.49
CA ILE A 84 4.67 -15.72 15.09
C ILE A 84 4.75 -16.70 16.26
N HIS A 85 5.44 -17.83 16.09
CA HIS A 85 5.63 -18.81 17.18
C HIS A 85 6.41 -18.20 18.36
N ALA A 86 7.50 -17.49 18.07
CA ALA A 86 8.29 -16.82 19.10
C ALA A 86 7.55 -15.69 19.83
N SER A 87 6.53 -15.10 19.21
CA SER A 87 5.72 -14.05 19.82
C SER A 87 4.85 -14.54 20.99
N GLY A 88 4.51 -15.85 21.01
CA GLY A 88 3.59 -16.44 21.98
C GLY A 88 2.14 -15.96 21.81
N LEU A 89 1.79 -15.38 20.67
CA LEU A 89 0.42 -14.93 20.37
C LEU A 89 -0.51 -16.13 20.15
N ASP A 90 -1.78 -15.90 20.45
CA ASP A 90 -2.84 -16.88 20.19
C ASP A 90 -3.08 -17.05 18.68
N ASP A 91 -3.58 -18.21 18.26
CA ASP A 91 -3.95 -18.57 16.89
C ASP A 91 -2.85 -18.30 15.84
N PRO A 92 -1.68 -18.94 15.94
CA PRO A 92 -0.59 -18.74 14.99
C PRO A 92 -0.96 -19.08 13.54
N ASP A 93 -1.86 -20.04 13.33
CA ASP A 93 -2.32 -20.41 11.99
C ASP A 93 -3.14 -19.31 11.34
N LEU A 94 -4.01 -18.62 12.09
CA LEU A 94 -4.73 -17.46 11.62
C LEU A 94 -3.77 -16.33 11.26
N LEU A 95 -2.83 -15.99 12.14
CA LEU A 95 -1.85 -14.93 11.88
C LEU A 95 -1.01 -15.23 10.62
N THR A 96 -0.61 -16.48 10.42
CA THR A 96 0.10 -16.90 9.20
C THR A 96 -0.79 -16.72 7.96
N ARG A 97 -2.06 -17.12 8.01
CA ARG A 97 -3.00 -16.91 6.90
C ARG A 97 -3.25 -15.44 6.58
N LEU A 98 -3.33 -14.57 7.60
CA LEU A 98 -3.48 -13.12 7.40
C LEU A 98 -2.26 -12.49 6.71
N MET A 99 -1.06 -13.05 6.94
CA MET A 99 0.17 -12.56 6.33
C MET A 99 0.47 -13.20 4.98
N LEU A 100 0.12 -14.47 4.78
CA LEU A 100 0.36 -15.25 3.56
C LEU A 100 -0.95 -15.95 3.11
N PRO A 101 -1.95 -15.20 2.68
CA PRO A 101 -3.21 -15.77 2.21
C PRO A 101 -3.06 -16.49 0.86
N GLU A 102 -3.96 -17.45 0.60
CA GLU A 102 -4.08 -18.13 -0.70
C GLU A 102 -4.78 -17.19 -1.71
N GLY A 103 -4.06 -16.21 -2.23
CA GLY A 103 -4.58 -15.24 -3.21
C GLY A 103 -3.90 -13.88 -3.10
N VAL A 104 -4.50 -12.87 -3.74
CA VAL A 104 -3.90 -11.53 -3.79
C VAL A 104 -4.41 -10.69 -2.62
N SER A 105 -3.51 -10.23 -1.77
CA SER A 105 -3.80 -9.24 -0.72
C SER A 105 -2.74 -8.15 -0.74
N TYR A 106 -3.14 -6.94 -1.11
CA TYR A 106 -2.26 -5.77 -1.16
C TYR A 106 -1.81 -5.35 0.24
N GLY A 107 -2.72 -5.43 1.23
CA GLY A 107 -2.37 -5.15 2.62
C GLY A 107 -1.43 -6.19 3.21
N ALA A 108 -1.70 -7.49 3.02
CA ALA A 108 -0.86 -8.56 3.57
C ALA A 108 0.56 -8.54 2.98
N CYS A 109 0.74 -8.31 1.67
CA CYS A 109 2.08 -8.24 1.09
C CYS A 109 2.87 -7.03 1.61
N THR A 110 2.22 -5.90 1.84
CA THR A 110 2.85 -4.72 2.42
C THR A 110 3.15 -4.92 3.91
N ASN A 111 2.25 -5.56 4.66
CA ASN A 111 2.50 -5.95 6.05
C ASN A 111 3.74 -6.84 6.18
N ARG A 112 3.94 -7.80 5.26
CA ARG A 112 5.19 -8.60 5.23
C ARG A 112 6.41 -7.73 5.01
N ALA A 113 6.34 -6.74 4.11
CA ALA A 113 7.43 -5.78 3.91
C ALA A 113 7.73 -5.00 5.19
N PHE A 114 6.72 -4.58 5.94
CA PHE A 114 6.86 -3.90 7.24
C PHE A 114 7.56 -4.79 8.27
N LEU A 115 7.15 -6.05 8.39
CA LEU A 115 7.73 -7.02 9.34
C LEU A 115 9.19 -7.34 9.00
N ILE A 116 9.50 -7.54 7.72
CA ILE A 116 10.87 -7.80 7.24
C ILE A 116 11.75 -6.56 7.46
N ALA A 117 11.24 -5.37 7.16
CA ALA A 117 11.95 -4.12 7.42
C ALA A 117 12.25 -3.92 8.91
N ALA A 118 11.29 -4.27 9.78
CA ALA A 118 11.49 -4.22 11.23
C ALA A 118 12.56 -5.22 11.69
N ALA A 119 12.60 -6.45 11.13
CA ALA A 119 13.63 -7.44 11.40
C ALA A 119 15.03 -6.96 10.94
N LEU A 120 15.12 -6.32 9.78
CA LEU A 120 16.35 -5.73 9.25
C LEU A 120 16.79 -4.46 10.01
N GLY A 121 15.97 -3.96 10.95
CA GLY A 121 16.23 -2.76 11.73
C GLY A 121 16.11 -1.47 10.91
N CYS A 122 15.29 -1.46 9.87
CA CYS A 122 15.08 -0.31 9.00
C CYS A 122 14.24 0.78 9.69
N GLU A 123 14.63 2.04 9.49
CA GLU A 123 13.90 3.21 10.03
C GLU A 123 12.67 3.56 9.16
N SER A 124 12.71 3.23 7.87
CA SER A 124 11.61 3.47 6.93
C SER A 124 11.47 2.35 5.92
N VAL A 125 10.24 2.22 5.38
CA VAL A 125 9.91 1.35 4.25
C VAL A 125 9.49 2.23 3.09
N HIS A 126 10.09 2.00 1.94
CA HIS A 126 9.82 2.66 0.66
C HIS A 126 9.25 1.60 -0.27
N ARG A 127 8.00 1.72 -0.71
CA ARG A 127 7.34 0.70 -1.52
C ARG A 127 7.25 1.11 -2.98
N ARG A 128 7.47 0.13 -3.87
CA ARG A 128 7.25 0.24 -5.32
C ARG A 128 6.44 -0.97 -5.79
N ASP A 129 5.70 -0.80 -6.87
CA ASP A 129 4.94 -1.88 -7.50
C ASP A 129 5.70 -2.49 -8.69
N SER A 130 5.49 -3.79 -8.91
CA SER A 130 6.17 -4.57 -9.94
C SER A 130 5.68 -4.31 -11.37
N ASP A 131 4.57 -3.59 -11.54
CA ASP A 131 3.99 -3.17 -12.81
C ASP A 131 4.18 -1.67 -13.09
N SER A 132 5.24 -1.09 -12.55
CA SER A 132 5.57 0.31 -12.72
C SER A 132 7.00 0.53 -13.21
N ALA A 133 7.27 1.74 -13.71
CA ALA A 133 8.61 2.19 -14.10
C ALA A 133 8.86 3.62 -13.64
N TYR A 134 10.14 3.99 -13.54
CA TYR A 134 10.52 5.37 -13.27
C TYR A 134 10.42 6.24 -14.51
N GLN A 135 10.00 7.48 -14.33
CA GLN A 135 10.15 8.50 -15.38
C GLN A 135 11.63 8.83 -15.60
N ALA A 136 11.94 9.39 -16.76
CA ALA A 136 13.29 9.86 -17.06
C ALA A 136 13.26 11.24 -17.72
N VAL A 137 14.19 12.09 -17.34
CA VAL A 137 14.42 13.39 -17.99
C VAL A 137 15.77 13.32 -18.69
N ARG A 138 15.77 13.49 -20.03
CA ARG A 138 16.98 13.42 -20.85
C ARG A 138 17.80 12.14 -20.63
N GLY A 139 17.11 11.02 -20.42
CA GLY A 139 17.72 9.71 -20.18
C GLY A 139 18.18 9.45 -18.73
N THR A 140 18.01 10.42 -17.81
CA THR A 140 18.31 10.23 -16.40
C THR A 140 17.04 9.86 -15.64
N PRO A 141 17.00 8.71 -14.92
CA PRO A 141 15.84 8.31 -14.13
C PRO A 141 15.52 9.32 -13.02
N VAL A 142 14.23 9.49 -12.76
CA VAL A 142 13.70 10.35 -11.69
C VAL A 142 13.23 9.47 -10.56
N PHE A 143 14.04 9.33 -9.52
CA PHE A 143 13.75 8.42 -8.41
C PHE A 143 12.95 9.09 -7.30
N PRO A 144 11.80 8.52 -6.89
CA PRO A 144 11.00 9.00 -5.75
C PRO A 144 11.77 9.08 -4.44
N ILE A 145 12.65 8.13 -4.17
CA ILE A 145 13.44 8.01 -2.94
C ILE A 145 14.18 9.30 -2.57
N HIS A 146 14.44 10.19 -3.53
CA HIS A 146 15.11 11.47 -3.28
C HIS A 146 14.35 12.33 -2.26
N HIS A 147 13.07 12.63 -2.53
CA HIS A 147 12.24 13.42 -1.62
C HIS A 147 11.87 12.66 -0.36
N GLU A 148 11.71 11.35 -0.47
CA GLU A 148 11.44 10.49 0.67
C GLU A 148 12.58 10.55 1.69
N LEU A 149 13.85 10.45 1.26
CA LEU A 149 15.02 10.53 2.14
C LEU A 149 15.34 11.95 2.62
N LEU A 150 14.87 12.98 1.94
CA LEU A 150 14.96 14.35 2.44
C LEU A 150 14.08 14.59 3.67
N GLY A 151 12.92 13.91 3.76
CA GLY A 151 11.90 14.15 4.77
C GLY A 151 11.76 13.05 5.82
N VAL A 152 11.50 11.81 5.40
CA VAL A 152 11.06 10.72 6.28
C VAL A 152 12.05 10.46 7.41
N GLY A 153 11.53 10.41 8.65
CA GLY A 153 12.30 10.17 9.85
C GLY A 153 13.08 11.38 10.36
N ARG A 154 12.82 12.58 9.82
CA ARG A 154 13.39 13.84 10.28
C ARG A 154 12.32 14.72 10.93
N ARG A 155 12.69 15.65 11.80
CA ARG A 155 11.75 16.65 12.32
C ARG A 155 11.30 17.59 11.22
N ALA A 156 10.00 17.82 11.13
CA ALA A 156 9.40 18.60 10.04
C ALA A 156 9.99 20.02 9.97
N GLY A 157 10.11 20.71 11.09
CA GLY A 157 10.71 22.05 11.14
C GLY A 157 12.17 22.13 10.67
N GLU A 158 12.98 21.06 10.89
CA GLU A 158 14.38 21.02 10.47
C GLU A 158 14.55 20.89 8.96
N VAL A 159 13.56 20.29 8.26
CA VAL A 159 13.63 20.00 6.82
C VAL A 159 12.82 20.94 5.95
N ARG A 160 12.12 21.91 6.55
CA ARG A 160 11.25 22.88 5.86
C ARG A 160 11.90 23.47 4.60
N GLY A 161 13.15 23.90 4.70
CA GLY A 161 13.88 24.50 3.58
C GLY A 161 14.32 23.54 2.47
N SER A 162 14.05 22.25 2.60
CA SER A 162 14.43 21.21 1.60
C SER A 162 13.34 20.99 0.55
N PHE A 163 12.16 21.61 0.69
CA PHE A 163 10.98 21.40 -0.17
C PHE A 163 10.56 22.70 -0.86
N SER A 164 9.88 22.59 -1.99
CA SER A 164 9.43 23.74 -2.81
C SER A 164 8.36 24.56 -2.12
N ALA A 165 7.55 23.93 -1.27
CA ALA A 165 6.50 24.57 -0.48
C ALA A 165 6.37 23.92 0.89
N ASP A 166 5.78 24.63 1.83
CA ASP A 166 5.35 24.05 3.10
C ASP A 166 4.02 24.65 3.57
N SER A 167 3.24 23.82 4.26
CA SER A 167 1.99 24.16 4.91
C SER A 167 1.95 23.68 6.36
N LEU A 168 3.13 23.56 6.99
CA LEU A 168 3.24 23.10 8.37
C LEU A 168 2.57 24.08 9.34
N GLU A 169 1.75 23.52 10.20
CA GLU A 169 1.26 24.22 11.37
C GLU A 169 2.32 24.20 12.50
N PRO A 170 2.33 25.19 13.40
CA PRO A 170 3.31 25.23 14.50
C PRO A 170 3.36 23.96 15.35
N ALA A 171 2.21 23.28 15.56
CA ALA A 171 2.13 22.03 16.31
C ALA A 171 2.81 20.85 15.62
N GLN A 172 3.10 20.96 14.32
CA GLN A 172 3.73 19.90 13.52
C GLN A 172 5.24 20.04 13.40
N GLU A 173 5.82 21.21 13.72
CA GLU A 173 7.24 21.49 13.51
C GLU A 173 8.17 20.52 14.28
N ASP A 174 7.78 20.15 15.50
CA ASP A 174 8.54 19.22 16.34
C ASP A 174 8.24 17.74 16.06
N ARG A 175 7.28 17.44 15.20
CA ARG A 175 6.89 16.06 14.86
C ARG A 175 7.81 15.48 13.79
N THR A 176 7.94 14.15 13.83
CA THR A 176 8.64 13.38 12.78
C THR A 176 7.79 13.38 11.51
N VAL A 177 8.43 13.59 10.36
CA VAL A 177 7.83 13.32 9.04
C VAL A 177 7.68 11.81 8.89
N VAL A 178 6.44 11.31 8.90
CA VAL A 178 6.16 9.86 8.98
C VAL A 178 5.77 9.24 7.65
N ILE A 179 5.45 10.06 6.65
CA ILE A 179 5.05 9.62 5.32
C ILE A 179 5.67 10.53 4.25
N ALA A 180 6.06 9.95 3.13
CA ALA A 180 6.32 10.69 1.92
C ALA A 180 5.79 9.90 0.73
N GLY A 181 5.26 10.58 -0.27
CA GLY A 181 4.73 9.85 -1.43
C GLY A 181 4.38 10.75 -2.59
N ALA A 182 4.08 10.07 -3.67
CA ALA A 182 3.53 10.61 -4.89
C ALA A 182 2.49 9.61 -5.45
N SER A 183 1.93 9.91 -6.59
CA SER A 183 1.03 9.02 -7.28
C SER A 183 1.72 8.40 -8.51
N PHE A 184 0.96 7.97 -9.48
CA PHE A 184 1.41 7.48 -10.77
C PHE A 184 0.88 8.34 -11.91
N ILE A 185 1.51 8.22 -13.08
CA ILE A 185 1.00 8.66 -14.38
C ILE A 185 0.84 7.45 -15.31
N GLY A 186 0.11 7.61 -16.38
CA GLY A 186 -0.06 6.57 -17.39
C GLY A 186 -1.37 5.80 -17.29
N GLU A 187 -1.33 4.47 -17.42
CA GLU A 187 -2.54 3.65 -17.45
C GLU A 187 -3.09 3.44 -16.03
N LEU A 188 -4.41 3.37 -15.91
CA LEU A 188 -5.07 3.13 -14.63
C LEU A 188 -4.88 1.66 -14.20
N SER A 189 -4.75 1.44 -12.90
CA SER A 189 -4.66 0.09 -12.32
C SER A 189 -5.96 -0.71 -12.52
N VAL A 190 -7.09 -0.03 -12.65
CA VAL A 190 -8.42 -0.60 -12.93
C VAL A 190 -8.91 -0.06 -14.27
N ASP A 191 -9.41 -0.91 -15.18
CA ASP A 191 -9.98 -0.44 -16.46
C ASP A 191 -11.40 0.13 -16.26
N ILE A 192 -11.51 1.05 -15.32
CA ILE A 192 -12.75 1.78 -15.05
C ILE A 192 -13.10 2.74 -16.20
N ALA A 193 -12.09 3.14 -16.96
CA ALA A 193 -12.27 3.96 -18.15
C ALA A 193 -13.09 3.23 -19.23
N GLU A 194 -13.13 1.88 -19.24
CA GLU A 194 -14.05 1.14 -20.11
C GLU A 194 -15.50 1.39 -19.72
N ILE A 195 -15.82 1.37 -18.43
CA ILE A 195 -17.17 1.65 -17.92
C ILE A 195 -17.58 3.08 -18.30
N GLU A 196 -16.69 4.05 -18.10
CA GLU A 196 -16.93 5.46 -18.47
C GLU A 196 -17.25 5.63 -19.97
N ARG A 197 -16.51 4.92 -20.85
CA ARG A 197 -16.74 4.95 -22.30
C ARG A 197 -18.03 4.25 -22.72
N LEU A 198 -18.40 3.17 -22.04
CA LEU A 198 -19.62 2.42 -22.34
C LEU A 198 -20.88 3.17 -21.89
N ASP A 199 -20.87 3.68 -20.67
CA ASP A 199 -21.98 4.42 -20.07
C ASP A 199 -21.51 5.29 -18.90
N ASN A 200 -21.45 6.60 -19.12
CA ASN A 200 -20.98 7.56 -18.13
C ASN A 200 -21.88 7.65 -16.88
N GLU A 201 -23.19 7.38 -17.01
CA GLU A 201 -24.10 7.36 -15.86
C GLU A 201 -23.78 6.16 -14.96
N VAL A 202 -23.58 4.98 -15.58
CA VAL A 202 -23.15 3.77 -14.87
C VAL A 202 -21.81 4.01 -14.19
N TYR A 203 -20.85 4.64 -14.86
CA TYR A 203 -19.56 5.01 -14.25
C TYR A 203 -19.77 5.83 -12.98
N HIS A 204 -20.55 6.90 -13.07
CA HIS A 204 -20.83 7.76 -11.92
C HIS A 204 -21.54 7.03 -10.78
N GLU A 205 -22.55 6.19 -11.09
CA GLU A 205 -23.25 5.42 -10.08
C GLU A 205 -22.32 4.43 -9.36
N VAL A 206 -21.51 3.69 -10.10
CA VAL A 206 -20.62 2.65 -9.54
C VAL A 206 -19.49 3.29 -8.71
N VAL A 207 -18.82 4.31 -9.24
CA VAL A 207 -17.71 4.96 -8.51
C VAL A 207 -18.22 5.72 -7.28
N SER A 208 -19.44 6.24 -7.31
CA SER A 208 -20.08 6.88 -6.16
C SER A 208 -20.29 5.95 -4.97
N LEU A 209 -20.23 4.62 -5.16
CA LEU A 209 -20.29 3.64 -4.06
C LEU A 209 -19.08 3.71 -3.10
N TRP A 210 -18.02 4.39 -3.50
CA TRP A 210 -16.90 4.70 -2.61
C TRP A 210 -17.28 5.70 -1.51
N ALA A 211 -18.15 6.67 -1.84
CA ALA A 211 -18.53 7.72 -0.91
C ALA A 211 -19.35 7.20 0.28
N PRO A 212 -19.27 7.86 1.45
CA PRO A 212 -20.26 7.70 2.51
C PRO A 212 -21.70 7.90 2.01
N SER A 213 -22.64 7.19 2.62
CA SER A 213 -24.05 7.20 2.18
C SER A 213 -24.76 8.54 2.40
N ASP A 214 -24.29 9.35 3.33
CA ASP A 214 -24.83 10.68 3.70
C ASP A 214 -24.25 11.83 2.87
N TRP A 215 -23.22 11.57 2.03
CA TRP A 215 -22.64 12.62 1.18
C TRP A 215 -23.65 13.15 0.16
N SER A 216 -23.59 14.47 -0.05
CA SER A 216 -24.37 15.15 -1.08
C SER A 216 -23.98 14.69 -2.50
N ALA A 217 -24.87 14.91 -3.46
CA ALA A 217 -24.59 14.62 -4.87
C ALA A 217 -23.40 15.42 -5.42
N GLU A 218 -23.09 16.59 -4.86
CA GLU A 218 -21.94 17.41 -5.26
C GLU A 218 -20.62 16.79 -4.77
N GLN A 219 -20.53 16.41 -3.49
CA GLN A 219 -19.37 15.72 -2.93
C GLN A 219 -19.08 14.40 -3.64
N ARG A 220 -20.13 13.63 -3.97
CA ARG A 220 -19.97 12.38 -4.75
C ARG A 220 -19.44 12.65 -6.16
N ARG A 221 -19.90 13.70 -6.84
CA ARG A 221 -19.37 14.07 -8.16
C ARG A 221 -17.91 14.50 -8.10
N GLU A 222 -17.51 15.22 -7.07
CA GLU A 222 -16.12 15.61 -6.84
C GLU A 222 -15.24 14.38 -6.64
N LEU A 223 -15.62 13.48 -5.73
CA LEU A 223 -14.94 12.20 -5.52
C LEU A 223 -14.79 11.41 -6.83
N VAL A 224 -15.87 11.24 -7.60
CA VAL A 224 -15.86 10.52 -8.88
C VAL A 224 -14.90 11.16 -9.88
N SER A 225 -14.83 12.50 -9.90
CA SER A 225 -13.96 13.24 -10.81
C SER A 225 -12.47 13.07 -10.50
N GLU A 226 -12.11 12.78 -9.27
CA GLU A 226 -10.72 12.60 -8.79
C GLU A 226 -10.30 11.13 -8.69
N SER A 227 -11.26 10.22 -8.55
CA SER A 227 -11.01 8.79 -8.28
C SER A 227 -10.28 8.09 -9.43
N PHE A 228 -9.35 7.22 -9.08
CA PHE A 228 -8.62 6.31 -9.98
C PHE A 228 -7.77 6.98 -11.08
N ARG A 229 -7.60 8.29 -11.08
CA ARG A 229 -6.91 9.03 -12.15
C ARG A 229 -5.40 9.19 -11.92
N GLY A 230 -4.90 8.85 -10.73
CA GLY A 230 -3.53 9.12 -10.37
C GLY A 230 -3.18 10.61 -10.51
N ALA A 231 -1.96 10.91 -10.97
CA ALA A 231 -1.52 12.28 -11.25
C ALA A 231 -1.74 12.70 -12.71
N GLY A 232 -2.50 11.93 -13.48
CA GLY A 232 -2.80 12.22 -14.88
C GLY A 232 -1.78 11.64 -15.87
N LEU A 233 -1.49 12.39 -16.95
CA LEU A 233 -0.63 11.92 -18.05
C LEU A 233 0.63 12.79 -18.24
N GLU A 234 0.73 13.92 -17.56
CA GLU A 234 1.82 14.87 -17.77
C GLU A 234 3.14 14.33 -17.24
N PRO A 235 4.18 14.25 -18.09
CA PRO A 235 5.47 13.75 -17.68
C PRO A 235 6.17 14.71 -16.72
N PHE A 236 7.08 14.18 -15.91
CA PHE A 236 7.93 14.97 -15.03
C PHE A 236 8.81 15.93 -15.83
N THR A 237 8.84 17.20 -15.43
CA THR A 237 9.68 18.24 -16.05
C THR A 237 10.61 18.92 -15.05
N GLN A 238 10.15 19.13 -13.83
CA GLN A 238 10.89 19.76 -12.75
C GLN A 238 10.37 19.27 -11.39
N ASP A 239 11.22 19.33 -10.36
CA ASP A 239 10.84 18.94 -9.01
C ASP A 239 9.83 19.92 -8.38
N HIS A 240 8.78 19.32 -7.82
CA HIS A 240 7.86 19.97 -6.89
C HIS A 240 7.66 19.07 -5.68
N SER A 241 7.71 19.67 -4.51
CA SER A 241 7.46 18.97 -3.26
C SER A 241 6.89 19.90 -2.22
N ALA A 242 6.00 19.39 -1.39
CA ALA A 242 5.35 20.13 -0.32
C ALA A 242 5.46 19.36 0.98
N LEU A 243 5.87 20.05 2.04
CA LEU A 243 5.89 19.53 3.40
C LEU A 243 4.62 20.00 4.14
N GLY A 244 3.89 19.09 4.78
CA GLY A 244 2.64 19.40 5.50
C GLY A 244 1.81 18.14 5.71
N LEU A 245 0.50 18.28 5.83
CA LEU A 245 -0.41 17.13 5.77
C LEU A 245 -0.49 16.61 4.33
N VAL A 246 -0.40 15.31 4.17
CA VAL A 246 -0.47 14.67 2.85
C VAL A 246 -1.85 14.05 2.67
N ASP A 247 -2.64 14.66 1.80
CA ASP A 247 -3.97 14.15 1.43
C ASP A 247 -3.85 12.72 0.84
N PRO A 248 -4.52 11.71 1.43
CA PRO A 248 -4.52 10.35 0.93
C PRO A 248 -4.96 10.20 -0.53
N MET A 249 -5.76 11.11 -1.06
CA MET A 249 -6.21 11.12 -2.47
C MET A 249 -5.12 11.56 -3.45
N ARG A 250 -3.99 12.09 -2.98
CA ARG A 250 -2.90 12.61 -3.81
C ARG A 250 -1.70 11.69 -3.91
N ILE A 251 -1.68 10.61 -3.13
CA ILE A 251 -0.60 9.62 -3.09
C ILE A 251 -1.15 8.23 -3.39
N ASP A 252 -0.25 7.33 -3.77
CA ASP A 252 -0.61 5.95 -4.09
C ASP A 252 0.41 4.98 -3.47
N MET A 253 -0.08 3.81 -3.06
CA MET A 253 0.75 2.80 -2.42
C MET A 253 1.88 2.27 -3.30
N CYS A 254 1.78 2.42 -4.62
CA CYS A 254 2.84 2.07 -5.54
C CYS A 254 4.07 3.01 -5.47
N ASN A 255 3.97 4.15 -4.77
CA ASN A 255 5.00 5.19 -4.74
C ASN A 255 4.99 5.94 -3.39
N ILE A 256 5.38 5.24 -2.32
CA ILE A 256 5.21 5.72 -0.96
C ILE A 256 6.33 5.26 -0.03
N ALA A 257 6.60 6.05 1.00
CA ALA A 257 7.47 5.71 2.10
C ALA A 257 6.81 5.97 3.45
N PHE A 258 6.99 5.05 4.39
CA PHE A 258 6.52 5.16 5.77
C PHE A 258 7.70 5.06 6.75
N HIS A 259 7.72 5.94 7.74
CA HIS A 259 8.62 5.85 8.88
C HIS A 259 8.14 4.77 9.87
N ARG A 260 9.08 4.18 10.63
CA ARG A 260 8.77 3.13 11.61
C ARG A 260 7.78 3.56 12.70
N GLU A 261 7.69 4.85 13.02
CA GLU A 261 6.69 5.37 13.94
C GLU A 261 5.25 5.22 13.44
N ALA A 262 5.05 4.95 12.15
CA ALA A 262 3.78 4.62 11.55
C ALA A 262 3.65 3.10 11.30
N TYR A 263 4.51 2.50 10.46
CA TYR A 263 4.32 1.12 10.01
C TYR A 263 4.50 0.05 11.11
N GLU A 264 5.25 0.35 12.18
CA GLU A 264 5.37 -0.56 13.32
C GLU A 264 4.21 -0.43 14.33
N ARG A 265 3.34 0.55 14.15
CA ARG A 265 2.21 0.82 15.03
C ARG A 265 0.91 0.24 14.51
N VAL A 266 0.66 0.38 13.22
CA VAL A 266 -0.60 0.02 12.60
C VAL A 266 -0.32 -0.78 11.32
N PRO A 267 -0.88 -1.99 11.19
CA PRO A 267 -0.84 -2.75 9.96
C PRO A 267 -1.81 -2.19 8.92
N LEU A 268 -1.77 -2.77 7.73
CA LEU A 268 -2.77 -2.58 6.69
C LEU A 268 -3.82 -3.69 6.75
N LEU A 269 -4.98 -3.43 6.18
CA LEU A 269 -6.09 -4.38 6.11
C LEU A 269 -5.65 -5.64 5.32
N PRO A 270 -5.64 -6.85 5.92
CA PRO A 270 -5.15 -8.06 5.26
C PRO A 270 -6.18 -8.69 4.30
N ALA A 271 -7.18 -7.91 3.85
CA ALA A 271 -8.26 -8.40 3.01
C ALA A 271 -7.78 -9.05 1.72
N LEU A 272 -8.34 -10.22 1.44
CA LEU A 272 -8.04 -11.01 0.25
C LEU A 272 -8.85 -10.49 -0.95
N ASP A 273 -8.20 -10.40 -2.11
CA ASP A 273 -8.83 -9.98 -3.36
C ASP A 273 -9.67 -8.68 -3.23
N THR A 274 -9.08 -7.66 -2.62
CA THR A 274 -9.71 -6.36 -2.40
C THR A 274 -8.71 -5.27 -2.76
N ILE A 275 -9.03 -4.40 -3.72
CA ILE A 275 -8.21 -3.19 -3.99
C ILE A 275 -8.38 -2.20 -2.83
N GLY A 276 -7.41 -1.31 -2.65
CA GLY A 276 -7.46 -0.27 -1.62
C GLY A 276 -7.31 -0.78 -0.18
N SER A 277 -7.13 -2.10 0.03
CA SER A 277 -6.90 -2.67 1.37
C SER A 277 -5.62 -2.16 2.04
N ASP A 278 -4.69 -1.63 1.25
CA ASP A 278 -3.42 -1.09 1.71
C ASP A 278 -3.40 0.44 1.93
N TYR A 279 -4.52 1.14 1.76
CA TYR A 279 -4.59 2.60 1.90
C TYR A 279 -4.80 3.10 3.35
N PHE A 280 -5.21 2.23 4.26
CA PHE A 280 -5.63 2.61 5.61
C PHE A 280 -4.62 3.49 6.37
N LEU A 281 -3.33 3.15 6.32
CA LEU A 281 -2.30 3.85 7.09
C LEU A 281 -2.14 5.32 6.67
N MET A 282 -2.38 5.65 5.40
CA MET A 282 -2.35 7.03 4.90
C MET A 282 -3.44 7.88 5.56
N HIS A 283 -4.66 7.35 5.66
CA HIS A 283 -5.77 8.00 6.35
C HIS A 283 -5.47 8.18 7.84
N ALA A 284 -4.99 7.14 8.51
CA ALA A 284 -4.66 7.24 9.94
C ALA A 284 -3.59 8.31 10.22
N ILE A 285 -2.59 8.45 9.35
CA ILE A 285 -1.55 9.49 9.45
C ILE A 285 -2.15 10.89 9.22
N TYR A 286 -3.00 11.03 8.21
CA TYR A 286 -3.65 12.30 7.87
C TYR A 286 -4.57 12.77 8.98
N ASP A 287 -5.48 11.91 9.46
CA ASP A 287 -6.46 12.24 10.50
C ASP A 287 -5.80 12.52 11.86
N ALA A 288 -4.67 11.87 12.14
CA ALA A 288 -3.86 12.16 13.33
C ALA A 288 -3.04 13.48 13.22
N GLY A 289 -3.10 14.19 12.11
CA GLY A 289 -2.37 15.44 11.90
C GLY A 289 -0.85 15.28 11.84
N LEU A 290 -0.35 14.12 11.41
CA LEU A 290 1.09 13.86 11.31
C LEU A 290 1.66 14.40 9.98
N PRO A 291 2.83 15.09 10.02
CA PRO A 291 3.41 15.68 8.81
C PRO A 291 3.98 14.65 7.86
N GLY A 292 3.90 14.96 6.58
CA GLY A 292 4.42 14.18 5.48
C GLY A 292 4.96 15.04 4.36
N VAL A 293 5.46 14.40 3.31
CA VAL A 293 5.95 15.04 2.08
C VAL A 293 5.16 14.54 0.88
N LEU A 294 4.49 15.43 0.20
CA LEU A 294 3.93 15.19 -1.14
C LEU A 294 4.94 15.64 -2.19
N HIS A 295 5.25 14.80 -3.18
CA HIS A 295 6.15 15.16 -4.27
C HIS A 295 5.60 14.74 -5.64
N ASN A 296 6.19 15.25 -6.73
CA ASN A 296 5.74 14.99 -8.08
C ASN A 296 6.60 14.00 -8.87
N ARG A 297 7.50 13.27 -8.22
CA ARG A 297 8.25 12.18 -8.86
C ARG A 297 7.35 10.95 -8.99
N HIS A 298 6.30 11.07 -9.81
CA HIS A 298 5.35 10.02 -10.08
C HIS A 298 6.01 8.88 -10.84
N ILE A 299 5.61 7.64 -10.57
CA ILE A 299 5.99 6.49 -11.39
C ILE A 299 5.06 6.37 -12.60
N VAL A 300 5.47 5.61 -13.61
CA VAL A 300 4.63 5.25 -14.76
C VAL A 300 3.97 3.92 -14.46
N ASN A 301 2.65 3.88 -14.45
CA ASN A 301 1.87 2.67 -14.22
C ASN A 301 1.43 2.03 -15.53
N TYR A 302 1.41 0.71 -15.60
CA TYR A 302 1.03 -0.06 -16.77
C TYR A 302 -0.17 -0.97 -16.46
N TYR A 303 -1.11 -1.02 -17.41
CA TYR A 303 -2.19 -2.00 -17.38
C TYR A 303 -1.71 -3.30 -18.03
N THR A 304 -1.40 -4.28 -17.21
CA THR A 304 -0.72 -5.49 -17.62
C THR A 304 -1.59 -6.42 -18.49
N PRO A 305 -0.99 -7.23 -19.41
CA PRO A 305 -1.75 -8.07 -20.35
C PRO A 305 -2.67 -9.09 -19.67
N GLU A 306 -2.29 -9.66 -18.53
CA GLU A 306 -3.10 -10.63 -17.79
C GLU A 306 -4.42 -10.03 -17.28
N ARG A 307 -4.47 -8.73 -17.02
CA ARG A 307 -5.71 -8.03 -16.63
C ARG A 307 -6.70 -7.90 -17.78
N ARG A 308 -6.23 -8.09 -19.04
CA ARG A 308 -7.05 -7.98 -20.27
C ARG A 308 -7.75 -9.28 -20.64
N THR A 309 -7.42 -10.41 -19.97
CA THR A 309 -8.09 -11.69 -20.17
C THR A 309 -9.48 -11.70 -19.52
N ASP A 310 -10.36 -12.63 -19.91
CA ASP A 310 -11.68 -12.76 -19.27
C ASP A 310 -11.57 -13.14 -17.79
N GLU A 311 -10.62 -13.98 -17.43
CA GLU A 311 -10.33 -14.35 -16.05
C GLU A 311 -9.78 -13.15 -15.26
N GLY A 312 -8.84 -12.41 -15.83
CA GLY A 312 -8.29 -11.19 -15.24
C GLY A 312 -9.37 -10.12 -15.05
N PHE A 313 -10.26 -9.95 -16.01
CA PHE A 313 -11.41 -9.07 -15.90
C PHE A 313 -12.31 -9.47 -14.71
N ALA A 314 -12.74 -10.74 -14.64
CA ALA A 314 -13.62 -11.20 -13.56
C ALA A 314 -12.97 -11.04 -12.17
N ALA A 315 -11.67 -11.41 -12.05
CA ALA A 315 -10.92 -11.24 -10.81
C ALA A 315 -10.83 -9.76 -10.39
N TYR A 316 -10.61 -8.86 -11.35
CA TYR A 316 -10.51 -7.42 -11.05
C TYR A 316 -11.85 -6.81 -10.68
N GLN A 317 -12.94 -7.18 -11.37
CA GLN A 317 -14.28 -6.71 -11.01
C GLN A 317 -14.71 -7.23 -9.63
N LEU A 318 -14.27 -8.43 -9.24
CA LEU A 318 -14.52 -8.95 -7.89
C LEU A 318 -13.77 -8.11 -6.83
N ARG A 319 -12.48 -7.79 -7.08
CA ARG A 319 -11.69 -6.93 -6.18
C ARG A 319 -12.31 -5.54 -6.03
N PHE A 320 -12.83 -5.00 -7.12
CA PHE A 320 -13.49 -3.72 -7.15
C PHE A 320 -14.83 -3.75 -6.38
N THR A 321 -15.61 -4.82 -6.57
CA THR A 321 -16.85 -5.04 -5.80
C THR A 321 -16.55 -5.13 -4.29
N LYS A 322 -15.56 -5.93 -3.90
CA LYS A 322 -15.16 -6.08 -2.49
C LYS A 322 -14.65 -4.77 -1.88
N PHE A 323 -13.93 -3.95 -2.66
CA PHE A 323 -13.55 -2.62 -2.23
C PHE A 323 -14.77 -1.79 -1.82
N PHE A 324 -15.81 -1.72 -2.65
CA PHE A 324 -17.01 -0.98 -2.29
C PHE A 324 -17.71 -1.52 -1.04
N LEU A 325 -17.71 -2.84 -0.85
CA LEU A 325 -18.28 -3.44 0.37
C LEU A 325 -17.47 -3.10 1.62
N SER A 326 -16.14 -3.01 1.50
CA SER A 326 -15.27 -2.60 2.60
C SER A 326 -15.49 -1.14 3.00
N MET A 327 -15.95 -0.28 2.06
CA MET A 327 -16.16 1.15 2.32
C MET A 327 -17.29 1.44 3.32
N LEU A 328 -18.24 0.54 3.54
CA LEU A 328 -19.20 0.66 4.65
C LEU A 328 -18.45 0.82 5.98
N TYR A 329 -17.46 0.01 6.20
CA TYR A 329 -16.70 -0.05 7.45
C TYR A 329 -15.60 1.01 7.49
N LEU A 330 -14.84 1.13 6.39
CA LEU A 330 -13.71 2.05 6.31
C LEU A 330 -14.15 3.51 6.39
N ASN A 331 -15.23 3.91 5.71
CA ASN A 331 -15.77 5.26 5.81
C ASN A 331 -16.16 5.61 7.25
N HIS A 332 -16.80 4.68 7.98
CA HIS A 332 -17.12 4.87 9.38
C HIS A 332 -15.85 5.05 10.22
N ILE A 333 -14.81 4.23 10.01
CA ILE A 333 -13.54 4.36 10.73
C ILE A 333 -12.88 5.70 10.41
N TYR A 334 -12.83 6.11 9.14
CA TYR A 334 -12.23 7.39 8.73
C TYR A 334 -12.97 8.59 9.32
N GLU A 335 -14.30 8.58 9.32
CA GLU A 335 -15.10 9.62 9.97
C GLU A 335 -14.75 9.73 11.46
N GLN A 336 -14.74 8.60 12.17
CA GLN A 336 -14.41 8.58 13.59
C GLN A 336 -12.96 8.98 13.86
N MET A 337 -12.00 8.58 13.01
CA MET A 337 -10.60 9.04 13.12
C MET A 337 -10.49 10.55 12.93
N GLY A 338 -11.20 11.11 11.94
CA GLY A 338 -11.27 12.57 11.73
C GLY A 338 -11.85 13.34 12.92
N GLU A 339 -12.89 12.79 13.60
CA GLU A 339 -13.45 13.37 14.80
C GLU A 339 -12.48 13.31 16.00
N ILE A 340 -11.77 12.20 16.18
CA ILE A 340 -10.78 11.99 17.24
C ILE A 340 -9.53 12.86 17.02
N GLY A 341 -9.09 13.01 15.76
CA GLY A 341 -7.97 13.85 15.38
C GLY A 341 -6.68 13.52 16.15
N GLU A 342 -6.03 14.52 16.70
CA GLU A 342 -4.76 14.34 17.45
C GLU A 342 -4.86 13.41 18.66
N ALA A 343 -6.04 13.09 19.19
CA ALA A 343 -6.20 12.10 20.24
C ALA A 343 -5.99 10.65 19.75
N LEU A 344 -5.84 10.44 18.45
CA LEU A 344 -5.27 9.21 17.88
C LEU A 344 -3.79 9.00 18.24
N LEU A 345 -3.13 10.00 18.79
CA LEU A 345 -1.72 9.91 19.18
C LEU A 345 -1.56 9.61 20.66
N ASP A 346 -0.51 8.86 21.00
CA ASP A 346 -0.05 8.68 22.38
C ASP A 346 0.74 9.92 22.86
N GLU A 347 1.15 9.93 24.14
CA GLU A 347 1.93 11.02 24.74
C GLU A 347 3.28 11.29 24.03
N ARG A 348 3.72 10.36 23.19
CA ARG A 348 4.96 10.48 22.39
C ARG A 348 4.69 10.89 20.94
N GLY A 349 3.44 11.23 20.60
CA GLY A 349 3.05 11.62 19.26
C GLY A 349 2.97 10.47 18.25
N ARG A 350 2.76 9.22 18.68
CA ARG A 350 2.68 8.04 17.82
C ARG A 350 1.26 7.48 17.79
N LEU A 351 0.87 6.88 16.67
CA LEU A 351 -0.46 6.28 16.49
C LEU A 351 -0.78 5.24 17.59
N ARG A 352 -1.98 5.33 18.13
CA ARG A 352 -2.55 4.44 19.14
C ARG A 352 -3.25 3.27 18.44
N SER A 353 -2.56 2.12 18.34
CA SER A 353 -3.10 0.90 17.75
C SER A 353 -4.39 0.46 18.40
N GLU A 354 -4.48 0.60 19.72
CA GLU A 354 -5.63 0.18 20.53
C GLU A 354 -6.89 0.97 20.13
N ALA A 355 -6.78 2.29 19.92
CA ALA A 355 -7.88 3.12 19.47
C ALA A 355 -8.35 2.71 18.06
N ILE A 356 -7.42 2.45 17.14
CA ILE A 356 -7.74 2.01 15.76
C ILE A 356 -8.42 0.63 15.79
N ALA A 357 -7.91 -0.31 16.58
CA ALA A 357 -8.52 -1.64 16.73
C ALA A 357 -9.95 -1.57 17.29
N GLU A 358 -10.20 -0.65 18.23
CA GLU A 358 -11.53 -0.42 18.79
C GLU A 358 -12.49 0.12 17.72
N LEU A 359 -12.07 1.12 16.94
CA LEU A 359 -12.87 1.65 15.84
C LEU A 359 -13.18 0.58 14.78
N ALA A 360 -12.23 -0.26 14.44
CA ALA A 360 -12.45 -1.37 13.52
C ALA A 360 -13.47 -2.39 14.06
N ARG A 361 -13.37 -2.77 15.34
CA ARG A 361 -14.37 -3.66 15.95
C ARG A 361 -15.77 -3.04 16.02
N ASP A 362 -15.85 -1.75 16.27
CA ASP A 362 -17.15 -1.06 16.33
C ASP A 362 -17.76 -0.96 14.94
N SER A 363 -16.97 -0.67 13.92
CA SER A 363 -17.45 -0.64 12.54
C SER A 363 -17.98 -2.01 12.07
N ALA A 364 -17.36 -3.12 12.47
CA ALA A 364 -17.80 -4.47 12.12
C ALA A 364 -19.22 -4.81 12.63
N LYS A 365 -19.77 -4.02 13.58
CA LYS A 365 -21.13 -4.18 14.11
C LYS A 365 -22.20 -3.43 13.30
N LEU A 366 -21.80 -2.68 12.27
CA LEU A 366 -22.73 -1.92 11.43
C LEU A 366 -23.73 -2.84 10.72
N ASP A 367 -24.92 -2.31 10.48
CA ASP A 367 -25.94 -2.99 9.69
C ASP A 367 -25.47 -3.13 8.24
N THR A 368 -25.56 -4.34 7.70
CA THR A 368 -25.11 -4.68 6.35
C THR A 368 -26.11 -4.32 5.25
N ALA A 369 -27.24 -3.74 5.57
CA ALA A 369 -28.28 -3.34 4.59
C ALA A 369 -27.71 -2.40 3.52
N GLU A 370 -26.79 -1.50 3.88
CA GLU A 370 -26.11 -0.63 2.91
C GLU A 370 -25.25 -1.42 1.92
N ASN A 371 -24.55 -2.44 2.38
CA ASN A 371 -23.76 -3.31 1.48
C ASN A 371 -24.63 -4.12 0.54
N LEU A 372 -25.83 -4.53 0.97
CA LEU A 372 -26.80 -5.14 0.07
C LEU A 372 -27.21 -4.15 -1.03
N GLY A 373 -27.52 -2.89 -0.68
CA GLY A 373 -27.83 -1.84 -1.65
C GLY A 373 -26.67 -1.52 -2.62
N ARG A 374 -25.42 -1.61 -2.16
CA ARG A 374 -24.22 -1.48 -3.03
C ARG A 374 -24.15 -2.62 -4.05
N LEU A 375 -24.36 -3.87 -3.63
CA LEU A 375 -24.39 -5.02 -4.55
C LEU A 375 -25.52 -4.91 -5.57
N GLU A 376 -26.73 -4.56 -5.13
CA GLU A 376 -27.88 -4.34 -6.03
C GLU A 376 -27.57 -3.24 -7.07
N THR A 377 -26.87 -2.19 -6.67
CA THR A 377 -26.44 -1.11 -7.58
C THR A 377 -25.43 -1.62 -8.60
N ILE A 378 -24.39 -2.34 -8.18
CA ILE A 378 -23.41 -2.94 -9.09
C ILE A 378 -24.09 -3.91 -10.06
N GLU A 379 -24.95 -4.78 -9.56
CA GLU A 379 -25.69 -5.75 -10.36
C GLU A 379 -26.55 -5.06 -11.43
N ARG A 380 -27.37 -4.09 -11.06
CA ARG A 380 -28.20 -3.30 -11.97
C ARG A 380 -27.37 -2.57 -13.01
N CYS A 381 -26.31 -1.89 -12.60
CA CYS A 381 -25.41 -1.13 -13.45
C CYS A 381 -24.70 -2.03 -14.46
N TYR A 382 -24.15 -3.15 -14.00
CA TYR A 382 -23.41 -4.06 -14.86
C TYR A 382 -24.32 -4.84 -15.83
N ARG A 383 -25.54 -5.16 -15.44
CA ARG A 383 -26.54 -5.69 -16.40
C ARG A 383 -26.90 -4.67 -17.49
N ARG A 384 -26.94 -3.38 -17.17
CA ARG A 384 -27.17 -2.31 -18.15
C ARG A 384 -26.00 -2.21 -19.15
N LEU A 385 -24.76 -2.43 -18.73
CA LEU A 385 -23.59 -2.48 -19.64
C LEU A 385 -23.62 -3.68 -20.58
N GLY A 386 -24.22 -4.79 -20.16
CA GLY A 386 -24.31 -6.01 -20.97
C GLY A 386 -22.99 -6.79 -21.09
N GLY A 387 -22.97 -7.78 -21.99
CA GLY A 387 -21.77 -8.57 -22.30
C GLY A 387 -21.14 -9.21 -21.06
N ARG A 388 -19.81 -9.08 -20.92
CA ARG A 388 -19.05 -9.65 -19.80
C ARG A 388 -19.42 -9.03 -18.43
N TYR A 389 -19.89 -7.78 -18.40
CA TYR A 389 -20.38 -7.14 -17.18
C TYR A 389 -21.67 -7.79 -16.68
N ALA A 390 -22.63 -8.09 -17.58
CA ALA A 390 -23.87 -8.77 -17.20
C ALA A 390 -23.59 -10.19 -16.67
N ALA A 391 -22.68 -10.92 -17.29
CA ALA A 391 -22.27 -12.24 -16.82
C ALA A 391 -21.62 -12.17 -15.42
N PHE A 392 -20.82 -11.15 -15.15
CA PHE A 392 -20.24 -10.90 -13.83
C PHE A 392 -21.33 -10.53 -12.80
N ALA A 393 -22.30 -9.68 -13.17
CA ALA A 393 -23.44 -9.33 -12.31
C ALA A 393 -24.23 -10.58 -11.87
N ASP A 394 -24.49 -11.52 -12.78
CA ASP A 394 -25.15 -12.78 -12.44
C ASP A 394 -24.31 -13.64 -11.47
N ALA A 395 -22.99 -13.64 -11.63
CA ALA A 395 -22.08 -14.38 -10.75
C ALA A 395 -22.02 -13.80 -9.32
N ILE A 396 -21.98 -12.46 -9.17
CA ILE A 396 -21.96 -11.82 -7.83
C ILE A 396 -23.31 -11.93 -7.12
N ALA A 397 -24.43 -11.89 -7.85
CA ALA A 397 -25.76 -12.05 -7.27
C ALA A 397 -25.91 -13.38 -6.52
N LEU A 398 -25.30 -14.46 -7.03
CA LEU A 398 -25.30 -15.79 -6.40
C LEU A 398 -24.42 -15.85 -5.14
N ARG A 399 -23.55 -14.89 -4.93
CA ARG A 399 -22.57 -14.84 -3.82
C ARG A 399 -22.79 -13.64 -2.89
N ALA A 400 -23.92 -12.97 -2.97
CA ALA A 400 -24.16 -11.72 -2.25
C ALA A 400 -23.94 -11.86 -0.73
N GLU A 401 -24.54 -12.87 -0.10
CA GLU A 401 -24.39 -13.13 1.33
C GLU A 401 -22.92 -13.42 1.71
N GLU A 402 -22.24 -14.25 0.91
CA GLU A 402 -20.82 -14.57 1.12
C GLU A 402 -19.93 -13.32 1.04
N LEU A 403 -20.16 -12.46 0.04
CA LEU A 403 -19.36 -11.25 -0.17
C LEU A 403 -19.58 -10.22 0.95
N ILE A 404 -20.82 -10.06 1.43
CA ILE A 404 -21.14 -9.17 2.54
C ILE A 404 -20.48 -9.66 3.83
N GLU A 405 -20.62 -10.96 4.12
CA GLU A 405 -20.03 -11.57 5.31
C GLU A 405 -18.50 -11.51 5.28
N ARG A 406 -17.90 -11.76 4.09
CA ARG A 406 -16.45 -11.66 3.93
C ARG A 406 -15.93 -10.24 4.18
N ALA A 407 -16.63 -9.21 3.70
CA ALA A 407 -16.25 -7.83 3.94
C ALA A 407 -16.24 -7.47 5.45
N ARG A 408 -17.21 -8.00 6.23
CA ARG A 408 -17.25 -7.86 7.69
C ARG A 408 -16.09 -8.59 8.35
N THR A 409 -15.87 -9.85 7.96
CA THR A 409 -14.77 -10.67 8.49
C THR A 409 -13.41 -10.02 8.21
N ASP A 410 -13.20 -9.43 7.03
CA ASP A 410 -11.96 -8.71 6.69
C ASP A 410 -11.67 -7.57 7.69
N ILE A 411 -12.70 -6.88 8.18
CA ILE A 411 -12.55 -5.82 9.20
C ILE A 411 -12.30 -6.40 10.61
N GLU A 412 -12.96 -7.50 10.97
CA GLU A 412 -12.70 -8.19 12.24
C GLU A 412 -11.26 -8.72 12.30
N GLU A 413 -10.77 -9.30 11.20
CA GLU A 413 -9.39 -9.75 11.03
C GLU A 413 -8.39 -8.58 11.08
N PHE A 414 -8.75 -7.42 10.53
CA PHE A 414 -7.94 -6.20 10.65
C PHE A 414 -7.85 -5.70 12.10
N ALA A 415 -8.96 -5.68 12.82
CA ALA A 415 -8.98 -5.30 14.23
C ALA A 415 -8.06 -6.21 15.06
N LEU A 416 -8.19 -7.53 14.90
CA LEU A 416 -7.34 -8.53 15.55
C LEU A 416 -5.86 -8.31 15.22
N LEU A 417 -5.53 -8.15 13.93
CA LEU A 417 -4.15 -7.93 13.51
C LEU A 417 -3.57 -6.65 14.11
N THR A 418 -4.38 -5.58 14.18
CA THR A 418 -3.96 -4.31 14.78
C THR A 418 -3.63 -4.44 16.27
N GLU A 419 -4.37 -5.26 17.02
CA GLU A 419 -4.09 -5.54 18.44
C GLU A 419 -2.77 -6.27 18.66
N VAL A 420 -2.49 -7.25 17.81
CA VAL A 420 -1.30 -8.09 17.95
C VAL A 420 -0.10 -7.55 17.19
N TRP A 421 -0.26 -6.44 16.45
CA TRP A 421 0.76 -5.94 15.52
C TRP A 421 2.08 -5.61 16.20
N GLN A 422 2.07 -4.84 17.28
CA GLN A 422 3.30 -4.45 17.97
C GLN A 422 4.04 -5.63 18.63
N PRO A 423 3.37 -6.59 19.31
CA PRO A 423 3.99 -7.84 19.70
C PRO A 423 4.64 -8.60 18.54
N LEU A 424 3.95 -8.68 17.39
CA LEU A 424 4.47 -9.34 16.19
C LEU A 424 5.71 -8.63 15.63
N VAL A 425 5.68 -7.30 15.50
CA VAL A 425 6.85 -6.50 15.10
C VAL A 425 8.06 -6.75 16.02
N ARG A 426 7.84 -6.81 17.35
CA ARG A 426 8.92 -7.13 18.30
C ARG A 426 9.49 -8.52 18.09
N ALA A 427 8.63 -9.51 17.85
CA ALA A 427 9.05 -10.89 17.59
C ALA A 427 9.84 -10.99 16.27
N CYS A 428 9.40 -10.29 15.20
CA CYS A 428 10.14 -10.25 13.95
C CYS A 428 11.55 -9.65 14.11
N ARG A 429 11.71 -8.61 14.93
CA ARG A 429 13.04 -8.08 15.25
C ARG A 429 13.93 -9.07 15.98
N ALA A 430 13.35 -9.87 16.86
CA ALA A 430 14.11 -10.92 17.55
C ALA A 430 14.46 -12.12 16.64
N ALA A 431 13.67 -12.35 15.59
CA ALA A 431 13.85 -13.41 14.61
C ALA A 431 14.66 -12.96 13.37
N ALA A 432 15.40 -11.86 13.45
CA ALA A 432 16.17 -11.33 12.32
C ALA A 432 17.15 -12.35 11.69
N ASP A 433 17.72 -13.23 12.49
CA ASP A 433 18.65 -14.26 12.05
C ASP A 433 17.97 -15.38 11.21
N GLU A 434 16.65 -15.48 11.24
CA GLU A 434 15.86 -16.42 10.43
C GLU A 434 15.64 -15.94 8.99
N LEU A 435 15.93 -14.66 8.72
CA LEU A 435 15.91 -14.18 7.35
C LEU A 435 17.04 -14.83 6.55
N PRO A 436 16.78 -15.30 5.31
CA PRO A 436 17.84 -15.78 4.45
C PRO A 436 18.96 -14.75 4.32
N PRO A 437 20.23 -15.18 4.26
CA PRO A 437 21.32 -14.25 4.05
C PRO A 437 21.09 -13.46 2.77
N ALA A 438 21.44 -12.18 2.81
CA ALA A 438 21.43 -11.34 1.63
C ALA A 438 22.32 -11.95 0.54
N THR A 439 22.03 -11.65 -0.72
CA THR A 439 22.88 -12.07 -1.84
C THR A 439 24.29 -11.51 -1.59
N GLU A 440 25.24 -12.42 -1.27
CA GLU A 440 26.66 -12.04 -1.14
C GLU A 440 27.22 -11.78 -2.54
N TRP A 441 27.58 -10.55 -2.79
CA TRP A 441 28.35 -10.18 -3.96
C TRP A 441 29.76 -10.71 -3.82
N SER A 442 30.17 -11.68 -4.64
CA SER A 442 31.56 -12.06 -4.72
C SER A 442 32.36 -10.80 -5.07
N SER A 443 33.16 -10.32 -4.11
CA SER A 443 34.16 -9.28 -4.35
C SER A 443 35.21 -9.84 -5.31
N THR A 444 34.95 -9.74 -6.60
CA THR A 444 36.03 -9.85 -7.60
C THR A 444 36.81 -8.55 -7.52
N SER A 445 37.93 -8.66 -6.82
CA SER A 445 39.04 -7.70 -6.77
C SER A 445 39.62 -7.38 -8.15
#